data_3d42e1b514ac08bc4ea7acb2883dde45
#
_entry.id   3d42e1b514ac08bc4ea7acb2883dde45
#
_cell.length_a   1.000
_cell.length_b   1.000
_cell.length_c   1.000
_cell.angle_alpha   90.00
_cell.angle_beta   90.00
_cell.angle_gamma   90.00
#
_symmetry.space_group_name_H-M   'P 1'
#
loop_
_entity.id
_entity.type
_entity.pdbx_description
1 polymer ?
#
loop_
_entity_poly.entity_id
_entity_poly.type
_entity_poly.pdbx_seq_one_letter_code
_entity_poly.pdbx_strand_id
1 'polypeptide(L)'
;MHAQVGTQVSTGRRAGARWVQRALAAGTVVAACLVVAPGTAAAAPSDSEISAAQQAREEAAARVGAITGQLAGAQAAVDEARIGSQIALQDYEERQGAYDEARAAADAAQAAAGQAAADVAVGKGEVAAFARDSYKQGSTNPGARALMTAGGPGELIERAALLGAVGEHRVDVVAELTVLQEQATVAEQAAQQAVGEAETLKTEAAELLAAAQVQEVAARGQAAALATQQVEVEQELVQAQQTLFGLEGARQAAEERAAAQRAAAPAPSPSPAAPSPSSGSGRSAPAPAPAPAPAPAPAPAPAPVPVPVAPRPAPAPAPVPNNAGAPSGSAVQTAIAAAKTQQGLPYSWGGGGSRGPSYGIPPDTHIWGFDCSGLTEYAYAQAGIAIGGTSRAQWARFSDRTVGRNDLQAGDLVFWGSGSNYSSIYHVALYIGGNKVIQAPQSGDVVRISTMWFGSDYFGAVRPTA
;
A
#
# COMPACT_ATOMS: atom_id res chain seq x y z
N MET A 1 26.01 28.48 43.09
CA MET A 1 25.26 29.34 42.17
C MET A 1 24.61 28.44 41.15
N HIS A 2 23.34 28.09 41.37
CA HIS A 2 22.51 27.22 40.48
C HIS A 2 21.83 28.12 39.46
N ALA A 3 22.04 27.87 38.18
CA ALA A 3 21.21 28.41 37.10
C ALA A 3 20.36 27.28 36.51
N GLN A 4 19.07 27.32 36.80
CA GLN A 4 18.06 26.49 36.12
C GLN A 4 17.79 27.08 34.72
N VAL A 5 18.00 26.29 33.69
CA VAL A 5 17.50 26.57 32.34
C VAL A 5 16.16 25.86 32.18
N GLY A 6 15.09 26.64 32.17
CA GLY A 6 13.75 26.17 31.92
C GLY A 6 13.55 25.95 30.43
N THR A 7 13.27 24.70 30.05
CA THR A 7 12.89 24.33 28.69
C THR A 7 11.38 24.55 28.53
N GLN A 8 10.99 25.57 27.76
CA GLN A 8 9.62 25.79 27.36
C GLN A 8 9.26 24.75 26.26
N VAL A 9 8.39 23.81 26.59
CA VAL A 9 7.75 22.92 25.63
C VAL A 9 6.61 23.68 24.95
N SER A 10 6.82 24.01 23.68
CA SER A 10 5.80 24.56 22.80
C SER A 10 4.73 23.50 22.51
N THR A 11 3.53 23.71 23.04
CA THR A 11 2.35 22.92 22.73
C THR A 11 1.85 23.23 21.31
N GLY A 12 2.32 22.46 20.32
CA GLY A 12 1.80 22.43 18.97
C GLY A 12 0.35 21.87 18.98
N ARG A 13 -0.55 22.67 18.44
CA ARG A 13 -2.00 22.47 18.35
C ARG A 13 -2.36 21.12 17.76
N ARG A 14 -3.01 20.28 18.57
CA ARG A 14 -3.79 19.12 18.10
C ARG A 14 -5.05 19.64 17.40
N ALA A 15 -5.03 19.74 16.10
CA ALA A 15 -6.19 19.96 15.23
C ALA A 15 -6.36 18.70 14.37
N GLY A 16 -7.09 17.70 14.85
CA GLY A 16 -7.31 16.49 14.06
C GLY A 16 -8.23 15.44 14.69
N ALA A 17 -8.74 15.66 15.88
CA ALA A 17 -9.52 14.62 16.56
C ALA A 17 -10.94 15.07 16.97
N ARG A 18 -11.64 15.85 16.14
CA ARG A 18 -12.98 16.34 16.47
C ARG A 18 -14.09 16.00 15.46
N TRP A 19 -13.83 15.13 14.50
CA TRP A 19 -14.82 14.75 13.48
C TRP A 19 -15.57 13.44 13.76
N VAL A 20 -15.08 12.57 14.63
CA VAL A 20 -15.68 11.25 14.88
C VAL A 20 -16.76 11.26 15.99
N GLN A 21 -16.94 12.33 16.75
CA GLN A 21 -17.89 12.35 17.88
C GLN A 21 -19.23 13.05 17.62
N ARG A 22 -19.63 13.32 16.38
CA ARG A 22 -20.91 13.99 16.09
C ARG A 22 -21.96 13.17 15.34
N ALA A 23 -21.75 11.89 15.10
CA ALA A 23 -22.71 11.02 14.40
C ALA A 23 -23.45 10.01 15.33
N LEU A 24 -23.25 10.08 16.66
CA LEU A 24 -24.07 9.33 17.61
C LEU A 24 -25.19 10.23 18.16
N ALA A 25 -26.04 10.76 17.29
CA ALA A 25 -27.36 11.22 17.69
C ALA A 25 -28.30 10.02 17.60
N ALA A 26 -28.49 9.40 18.76
CA ALA A 26 -29.42 8.33 19.03
C ALA A 26 -30.79 8.57 18.36
N GLY A 27 -31.02 7.89 17.26
CA GLY A 27 -32.38 7.61 16.81
C GLY A 27 -32.92 6.48 17.66
N THR A 28 -33.57 6.78 18.78
CA THR A 28 -34.41 5.83 19.49
C THR A 28 -35.53 5.42 18.52
N VAL A 29 -35.33 4.31 17.83
CA VAL A 29 -36.42 3.60 17.16
C VAL A 29 -37.26 3.03 18.28
N VAL A 30 -38.43 3.66 18.53
CA VAL A 30 -39.47 3.04 19.33
C VAL A 30 -39.96 1.82 18.54
N ALA A 31 -39.34 0.67 18.82
CA ALA A 31 -39.89 -0.60 18.41
C ALA A 31 -41.18 -0.78 19.19
N ALA A 32 -42.32 -0.38 18.59
CA ALA A 32 -43.62 -0.80 19.08
C ALA A 32 -43.71 -2.32 18.86
N CYS A 33 -43.24 -3.09 19.84
CA CYS A 33 -43.52 -4.51 19.97
C CYS A 33 -45.02 -4.65 20.13
N LEU A 34 -45.75 -4.94 19.05
CA LEU A 34 -47.10 -5.48 19.12
C LEU A 34 -47.04 -6.85 19.74
N VAL A 35 -47.17 -6.86 21.08
CA VAL A 35 -47.46 -8.09 21.83
C VAL A 35 -48.88 -8.49 21.48
N VAL A 36 -49.03 -9.40 20.52
CA VAL A 36 -50.32 -10.02 20.21
C VAL A 36 -50.70 -10.93 21.36
N ALA A 37 -51.54 -10.42 22.27
CA ALA A 37 -52.22 -11.24 23.26
C ALA A 37 -53.25 -12.15 22.51
N PRO A 38 -53.30 -13.46 22.80
CA PRO A 38 -54.29 -14.33 22.16
C PRO A 38 -55.68 -14.03 22.73
N GLY A 39 -56.54 -13.38 21.95
CA GLY A 39 -57.96 -13.26 22.32
C GLY A 39 -58.68 -11.96 21.99
N THR A 40 -58.05 -10.96 21.40
CA THR A 40 -58.74 -9.78 20.91
C THR A 40 -58.81 -9.78 19.39
N ALA A 41 -59.99 -9.59 18.83
CA ALA A 41 -60.17 -9.36 17.41
C ALA A 41 -59.32 -8.18 17.01
N ALA A 42 -58.15 -8.41 16.39
CA ALA A 42 -57.29 -7.34 15.93
C ALA A 42 -58.06 -6.56 14.88
N ALA A 43 -58.37 -5.28 15.18
CA ALA A 43 -58.90 -4.35 14.20
C ALA A 43 -57.91 -4.29 13.00
N ALA A 44 -58.43 -4.21 11.80
CA ALA A 44 -57.60 -3.99 10.63
C ALA A 44 -56.76 -2.73 10.83
N PRO A 45 -55.47 -2.69 10.44
CA PRO A 45 -54.65 -1.50 10.54
C PRO A 45 -55.36 -0.32 9.88
N SER A 46 -55.41 0.80 10.56
CA SER A 46 -56.00 2.01 10.01
C SER A 46 -55.15 2.59 8.87
N ASP A 47 -55.77 3.37 7.97
CA ASP A 47 -55.04 4.04 6.89
C ASP A 47 -53.90 4.92 7.39
N SER A 48 -54.03 5.46 8.62
CA SER A 48 -52.97 6.24 9.28
C SER A 48 -51.80 5.39 9.73
N GLU A 49 -52.02 4.15 10.21
CA GLU A 49 -50.96 3.22 10.55
C GLU A 49 -50.21 2.70 9.31
N ILE A 50 -50.96 2.50 8.21
CA ILE A 50 -50.37 2.11 6.92
C ILE A 50 -49.51 3.24 6.35
N SER A 51 -50.00 4.49 6.39
CA SER A 51 -49.24 5.66 5.92
C SER A 51 -48.00 5.92 6.76
N ALA A 52 -48.07 5.77 8.07
CA ALA A 52 -46.91 5.86 8.98
C ALA A 52 -45.87 4.77 8.70
N ALA A 53 -46.31 3.54 8.42
CA ALA A 53 -45.42 2.43 8.06
C ALA A 53 -44.75 2.65 6.70
N GLN A 54 -45.45 3.23 5.73
CA GLN A 54 -44.88 3.60 4.44
C GLN A 54 -43.85 4.71 4.58
N GLN A 55 -44.10 5.72 5.38
CA GLN A 55 -43.15 6.79 5.68
C GLN A 55 -41.90 6.21 6.39
N ALA A 56 -42.09 5.37 7.39
CA ALA A 56 -40.98 4.70 8.08
C ALA A 56 -40.14 3.85 7.15
N ARG A 57 -40.76 3.18 6.18
CA ARG A 57 -40.04 2.43 5.12
C ARG A 57 -39.24 3.36 4.21
N GLU A 58 -39.80 4.47 3.76
CA GLU A 58 -39.12 5.45 2.90
C GLU A 58 -37.93 6.08 3.63
N GLU A 59 -38.10 6.41 4.91
CA GLU A 59 -37.01 6.92 5.75
C GLU A 59 -35.92 5.85 5.98
N ALA A 60 -36.27 4.59 6.19
CA ALA A 60 -35.31 3.49 6.31
C ALA A 60 -34.54 3.27 4.99
N ALA A 61 -35.24 3.28 3.85
CA ALA A 61 -34.61 3.19 2.54
C ALA A 61 -33.65 4.36 2.25
N ALA A 62 -34.05 5.58 2.61
CA ALA A 62 -33.20 6.76 2.47
C ALA A 62 -31.96 6.67 3.38
N ARG A 63 -32.10 6.16 4.61
CA ARG A 63 -30.95 5.92 5.52
C ARG A 63 -30.01 4.88 4.97
N VAL A 64 -30.50 3.76 4.49
CA VAL A 64 -29.69 2.72 3.84
C VAL A 64 -28.93 3.29 2.65
N GLY A 65 -29.57 4.11 1.81
CA GLY A 65 -28.91 4.78 0.69
C GLY A 65 -27.79 5.73 1.15
N ALA A 66 -28.03 6.53 2.19
CA ALA A 66 -27.02 7.43 2.77
C ALA A 66 -25.83 6.67 3.38
N ILE A 67 -26.10 5.61 4.12
CA ILE A 67 -25.08 4.75 4.75
C ILE A 67 -24.26 4.03 3.68
N THR A 68 -24.89 3.53 2.63
CA THR A 68 -24.18 2.89 1.49
C THR A 68 -23.20 3.86 0.83
N GLY A 69 -23.62 5.14 0.67
CA GLY A 69 -22.71 6.19 0.18
C GLY A 69 -21.55 6.48 1.12
N GLN A 70 -21.80 6.51 2.43
CA GLN A 70 -20.74 6.69 3.44
C GLN A 70 -19.76 5.51 3.47
N LEU A 71 -20.27 4.28 3.36
CA LEU A 71 -19.44 3.07 3.27
C LEU A 71 -18.53 3.09 2.03
N ALA A 72 -19.06 3.51 0.88
CA ALA A 72 -18.23 3.65 -0.33
C ALA A 72 -17.12 4.68 -0.15
N GLY A 73 -17.41 5.82 0.49
CA GLY A 73 -16.40 6.82 0.84
C GLY A 73 -15.37 6.32 1.86
N ALA A 74 -15.82 5.59 2.87
CA ALA A 74 -14.94 4.99 3.88
C ALA A 74 -14.04 3.89 3.27
N GLN A 75 -14.57 3.09 2.35
CA GLN A 75 -13.80 2.08 1.62
C GLN A 75 -12.68 2.75 0.81
N ALA A 76 -13.00 3.82 0.06
CA ALA A 76 -11.99 4.56 -0.70
C ALA A 76 -10.89 5.14 0.21
N ALA A 77 -11.24 5.64 1.41
CA ALA A 77 -10.26 6.13 2.37
C ALA A 77 -9.36 5.03 2.94
N VAL A 78 -9.91 3.84 3.17
CA VAL A 78 -9.12 2.65 3.59
C VAL A 78 -8.15 2.23 2.49
N ASP A 79 -8.62 2.20 1.24
CA ASP A 79 -7.77 1.81 0.10
C ASP A 79 -6.65 2.83 -0.12
N GLU A 80 -6.92 4.13 0.00
CA GLU A 80 -5.91 5.19 -0.04
C GLU A 80 -4.88 5.06 1.10
N ALA A 81 -5.34 4.82 2.32
CA ALA A 81 -4.46 4.63 3.47
C ALA A 81 -3.55 3.39 3.31
N ARG A 82 -4.07 2.30 2.75
CA ARG A 82 -3.29 1.09 2.44
C ARG A 82 -2.24 1.34 1.38
N ILE A 83 -2.60 2.03 0.29
CA ILE A 83 -1.63 2.44 -0.75
C ILE A 83 -0.55 3.30 -0.12
N GLY A 84 -0.90 4.26 0.73
CA GLY A 84 0.05 5.12 1.44
C GLY A 84 1.02 4.33 2.32
N SER A 85 0.54 3.33 3.07
CA SER A 85 1.41 2.49 3.90
C SER A 85 2.35 1.61 3.08
N GLN A 86 1.89 1.08 1.95
CA GLN A 86 2.73 0.31 1.03
C GLN A 86 3.81 1.17 0.36
N ILE A 87 3.49 2.41 -0.04
CA ILE A 87 4.47 3.37 -0.55
C ILE A 87 5.53 3.67 0.51
N ALA A 88 5.10 3.95 1.74
CA ALA A 88 6.02 4.25 2.84
C ALA A 88 6.93 3.05 3.20
N LEU A 89 6.43 1.81 3.05
CA LEU A 89 7.24 0.61 3.19
C LEU A 89 8.34 0.57 2.11
N GLN A 90 7.98 0.83 0.85
CA GLN A 90 8.97 0.85 -0.23
C GLN A 90 10.02 1.95 -0.04
N ASP A 91 9.62 3.14 0.44
CA ASP A 91 10.54 4.24 0.74
C ASP A 91 11.54 3.83 1.85
N TYR A 92 11.07 3.15 2.89
CA TYR A 92 11.92 2.59 3.95
C TYR A 92 12.88 1.53 3.41
N GLU A 93 12.38 0.54 2.66
CA GLU A 93 13.19 -0.56 2.13
C GLU A 93 14.28 -0.07 1.18
N GLU A 94 13.98 0.90 0.30
CA GLU A 94 14.98 1.54 -0.55
C GLU A 94 16.07 2.24 0.28
N ARG A 95 15.68 2.94 1.34
CA ARG A 95 16.64 3.63 2.21
C ARG A 95 17.46 2.66 3.05
N GLN A 96 16.83 1.57 3.51
CA GLN A 96 17.53 0.49 4.21
C GLN A 96 18.57 -0.19 3.31
N GLY A 97 18.23 -0.46 2.05
CA GLY A 97 19.17 -1.00 1.08
C GLY A 97 20.36 -0.07 0.85
N ALA A 98 20.12 1.23 0.69
CA ALA A 98 21.18 2.22 0.55
C ALA A 98 22.08 2.30 1.79
N TYR A 99 21.50 2.20 3.00
CA TYR A 99 22.27 2.10 4.25
C TYR A 99 23.16 0.86 4.29
N ASP A 100 22.64 -0.30 3.90
CA ASP A 100 23.40 -1.56 3.92
C ASP A 100 24.59 -1.50 2.94
N GLU A 101 24.40 -0.91 1.76
CA GLU A 101 25.47 -0.65 0.79
C GLU A 101 26.51 0.33 1.32
N ALA A 102 26.07 1.46 1.87
CA ALA A 102 26.95 2.48 2.46
C ALA A 102 27.75 1.91 3.63
N ARG A 103 27.12 1.08 4.46
CA ARG A 103 27.82 0.39 5.56
C ARG A 103 28.90 -0.56 5.05
N ALA A 104 28.61 -1.36 4.04
CA ALA A 104 29.61 -2.24 3.43
C ALA A 104 30.77 -1.43 2.84
N ALA A 105 30.49 -0.29 2.20
CA ALA A 105 31.49 0.62 1.69
C ALA A 105 32.33 1.24 2.83
N ALA A 106 31.72 1.62 3.95
CA ALA A 106 32.41 2.14 5.13
C ALA A 106 33.34 1.09 5.75
N ASP A 107 32.88 -0.15 5.91
CA ASP A 107 33.68 -1.27 6.41
C ASP A 107 34.91 -1.51 5.51
N ALA A 108 34.73 -1.49 4.18
CA ALA A 108 35.82 -1.63 3.21
C ALA A 108 36.81 -0.45 3.26
N ALA A 109 36.30 0.77 3.37
CA ALA A 109 37.12 1.97 3.49
C ALA A 109 37.96 1.97 4.80
N GLN A 110 37.35 1.55 5.92
CA GLN A 110 38.06 1.38 7.18
C GLN A 110 39.18 0.34 7.11
N ALA A 111 38.92 -0.78 6.45
CA ALA A 111 39.94 -1.81 6.22
C ALA A 111 41.10 -1.28 5.37
N ALA A 112 40.81 -0.53 4.30
CA ALA A 112 41.81 0.12 3.46
C ALA A 112 42.65 1.16 4.24
N ALA A 113 42.00 1.98 5.07
CA ALA A 113 42.70 2.94 5.95
C ALA A 113 43.61 2.23 6.96
N GLY A 114 43.14 1.13 7.55
CA GLY A 114 43.95 0.29 8.45
C GLY A 114 45.16 -0.29 7.76
N GLN A 115 45.04 -0.79 6.53
CA GLN A 115 46.16 -1.30 5.74
C GLN A 115 47.17 -0.17 5.42
N ALA A 116 46.69 0.98 4.93
CA ALA A 116 47.54 2.12 4.61
C ALA A 116 48.32 2.62 5.86
N ALA A 117 47.68 2.65 7.05
CA ALA A 117 48.34 2.97 8.30
C ALA A 117 49.44 1.94 8.68
N ALA A 118 49.20 0.65 8.43
CA ALA A 118 50.18 -0.41 8.63
C ALA A 118 51.38 -0.26 7.69
N ASP A 119 51.13 0.05 6.42
CA ASP A 119 52.20 0.29 5.42
C ASP A 119 53.06 1.49 5.79
N VAL A 120 52.46 2.58 6.28
CA VAL A 120 53.18 3.74 6.86
C VAL A 120 54.03 3.32 8.06
N ALA A 121 53.53 2.46 8.94
CA ALA A 121 54.24 1.99 10.11
C ALA A 121 55.47 1.14 9.71
N VAL A 122 55.35 0.28 8.69
CA VAL A 122 56.44 -0.47 8.10
C VAL A 122 57.53 0.48 7.53
N GLY A 123 57.10 1.40 6.66
CA GLY A 123 58.04 2.39 6.07
C GLY A 123 58.79 3.25 7.12
N LYS A 124 58.07 3.70 8.16
CA LYS A 124 58.74 4.36 9.31
C LYS A 124 59.73 3.49 10.04
N GLY A 125 59.43 2.17 10.18
CA GLY A 125 60.33 1.17 10.75
C GLY A 125 61.60 1.03 9.95
N GLU A 126 61.50 0.98 8.62
CA GLU A 126 62.64 0.92 7.70
C GLU A 126 63.51 2.16 7.76
N VAL A 127 62.91 3.37 7.76
CA VAL A 127 63.63 4.62 7.93
C VAL A 127 64.36 4.66 9.30
N ALA A 128 63.73 4.22 10.37
CA ALA A 128 64.30 4.17 11.69
C ALA A 128 65.45 3.14 11.80
N ALA A 129 65.31 1.99 11.17
CA ALA A 129 66.38 0.98 11.11
C ALA A 129 67.60 1.55 10.37
N PHE A 130 67.38 2.15 9.24
CA PHE A 130 68.36 2.81 8.44
C PHE A 130 69.10 3.91 9.22
N ALA A 131 68.39 4.80 9.91
CA ALA A 131 68.96 5.86 10.70
C ALA A 131 69.86 5.31 11.85
N ARG A 132 69.40 4.25 12.53
CA ARG A 132 70.18 3.57 13.58
C ARG A 132 71.47 2.97 13.06
N ASP A 133 71.41 2.31 11.91
CA ASP A 133 72.58 1.68 11.32
C ASP A 133 73.59 2.69 10.78
N SER A 134 73.08 3.80 10.21
CA SER A 134 73.92 4.93 9.84
C SER A 134 74.63 5.55 11.03
N TYR A 135 73.95 5.70 12.19
CA TYR A 135 74.51 6.22 13.41
C TYR A 135 75.56 5.29 14.01
N LYS A 136 75.32 3.96 14.05
CA LYS A 136 76.26 2.96 14.56
C LYS A 136 77.57 2.89 13.76
N GLN A 137 77.45 3.13 12.45
CA GLN A 137 78.65 3.13 11.56
C GLN A 137 79.54 4.37 11.72
N GLY A 138 79.10 5.33 12.53
CA GLY A 138 79.85 6.54 12.90
C GLY A 138 79.80 7.63 11.84
N SER A 139 80.14 8.87 12.29
CA SER A 139 80.15 10.07 11.46
C SER A 139 81.33 10.17 10.49
N THR A 140 82.19 9.17 10.44
CA THR A 140 83.21 9.03 9.41
C THR A 140 82.53 8.69 8.14
N ASN A 141 82.44 9.65 7.22
CA ASN A 141 81.81 9.51 5.90
C ASN A 141 82.25 8.17 5.22
N PRO A 142 81.49 7.08 5.31
CA PRO A 142 81.89 5.78 4.82
C PRO A 142 82.08 5.80 3.30
N GLY A 143 81.37 6.70 2.61
CA GLY A 143 81.52 6.93 1.18
C GLY A 143 82.88 7.55 0.83
N ALA A 144 83.29 8.61 1.54
CA ALA A 144 84.61 9.21 1.35
C ALA A 144 85.75 8.22 1.68
N ARG A 145 85.57 7.43 2.77
CA ARG A 145 86.56 6.42 3.16
C ARG A 145 86.61 5.28 2.11
N ALA A 146 85.44 4.83 1.60
CA ALA A 146 85.39 3.81 0.55
C ALA A 146 86.07 4.30 -0.74
N LEU A 147 85.92 5.54 -1.11
CA LEU A 147 86.59 6.13 -2.25
C LEU A 147 88.11 6.30 -2.00
N MET A 148 88.54 6.75 -0.78
CA MET A 148 89.94 6.92 -0.43
C MET A 148 90.74 5.61 -0.28
N THR A 149 90.10 4.49 -0.06
CA THR A 149 90.69 3.17 0.08
C THR A 149 90.61 2.33 -1.19
N ALA A 150 90.20 2.91 -2.33
CA ALA A 150 90.18 2.22 -3.62
C ALA A 150 91.57 1.92 -4.12
N GLY A 151 91.84 0.66 -4.48
CA GLY A 151 93.13 0.18 -4.96
C GLY A 151 93.50 0.59 -6.37
N GLY A 152 92.64 1.32 -7.07
CA GLY A 152 92.88 1.79 -8.46
C GLY A 152 91.70 2.55 -9.08
N PRO A 153 91.84 3.19 -10.25
CA PRO A 153 90.81 4.01 -10.87
C PRO A 153 89.52 3.24 -11.24
N GLY A 154 89.64 1.97 -11.63
CA GLY A 154 88.47 1.13 -11.92
C GLY A 154 87.63 0.86 -10.71
N GLU A 155 88.25 0.49 -9.60
CA GLU A 155 87.60 0.23 -8.32
C GLU A 155 86.99 1.51 -7.72
N LEU A 156 87.60 2.67 -7.95
CA LEU A 156 87.06 3.97 -7.55
C LEU A 156 85.78 4.31 -8.28
N ILE A 157 85.71 4.06 -9.59
CA ILE A 157 84.50 4.30 -10.42
C ILE A 157 83.38 3.34 -10.00
N GLU A 158 83.68 2.06 -9.80
CA GLU A 158 82.72 1.06 -9.34
C GLU A 158 82.14 1.44 -7.95
N ARG A 159 82.96 1.80 -7.02
CA ARG A 159 82.55 2.25 -5.67
C ARG A 159 81.77 3.55 -5.72
N ALA A 160 82.15 4.50 -6.56
CA ALA A 160 81.37 5.74 -6.79
C ALA A 160 80.00 5.44 -7.37
N ALA A 161 79.88 4.54 -8.33
CA ALA A 161 78.57 4.13 -8.91
C ALA A 161 77.72 3.43 -7.85
N LEU A 162 78.26 2.53 -7.05
CA LEU A 162 77.54 1.86 -5.95
C LEU A 162 77.10 2.88 -4.87
N LEU A 163 77.88 3.86 -4.53
CA LEU A 163 77.54 4.93 -3.58
C LEU A 163 76.48 5.86 -4.18
N GLY A 164 76.48 6.13 -5.49
CA GLY A 164 75.45 6.86 -6.20
C GLY A 164 74.10 6.08 -6.14
N ALA A 165 74.10 4.81 -6.48
CA ALA A 165 72.91 3.95 -6.41
C ALA A 165 72.34 3.86 -4.98
N VAL A 166 73.18 3.77 -3.94
CA VAL A 166 72.73 3.80 -2.56
C VAL A 166 72.15 5.16 -2.17
N GLY A 167 72.71 6.26 -2.71
CA GLY A 167 72.21 7.63 -2.51
C GLY A 167 70.84 7.82 -3.14
N GLU A 168 70.66 7.37 -4.38
CA GLU A 168 69.34 7.40 -5.08
C GLU A 168 68.33 6.58 -4.32
N HIS A 169 68.64 5.35 -3.92
CA HIS A 169 67.72 4.48 -3.14
C HIS A 169 67.26 5.14 -1.82
N ARG A 170 68.09 5.95 -1.18
CA ARG A 170 67.74 6.68 0.05
C ARG A 170 66.74 7.78 -0.18
N VAL A 171 66.82 8.49 -1.29
CA VAL A 171 65.88 9.55 -1.67
C VAL A 171 64.54 8.90 -2.02
N ASP A 172 64.57 7.75 -2.69
CA ASP A 172 63.38 6.98 -3.07
C ASP A 172 62.58 6.51 -1.85
N VAL A 173 63.21 5.98 -0.82
CA VAL A 173 62.57 5.50 0.44
C VAL A 173 61.82 6.64 1.15
N VAL A 174 62.40 7.86 1.16
CA VAL A 174 61.71 9.05 1.78
C VAL A 174 60.53 9.50 0.90
N ALA A 175 60.70 9.48 -0.42
CA ALA A 175 59.63 9.81 -1.32
C ALA A 175 58.46 8.81 -1.23
N GLU A 176 58.78 7.49 -1.18
CA GLU A 176 57.83 6.42 -0.99
C GLU A 176 57.06 6.55 0.32
N LEU A 177 57.75 6.81 1.44
CA LEU A 177 57.09 7.06 2.73
C LEU A 177 56.13 8.26 2.67
N THR A 178 56.51 9.32 1.97
CA THR A 178 55.64 10.49 1.80
C THR A 178 54.34 10.12 1.02
N VAL A 179 54.48 9.34 -0.05
CA VAL A 179 53.32 8.82 -0.82
C VAL A 179 52.44 7.92 0.04
N LEU A 180 53.02 7.00 0.82
CA LEU A 180 52.28 6.16 1.76
C LEU A 180 51.53 6.96 2.82
N GLN A 181 52.15 8.01 3.37
CA GLN A 181 51.49 8.89 4.32
C GLN A 181 50.32 9.65 3.70
N GLU A 182 50.47 10.15 2.49
CA GLU A 182 49.38 10.81 1.75
C GLU A 182 48.23 9.84 1.44
N GLN A 183 48.53 8.64 0.97
CA GLN A 183 47.57 7.57 0.73
C GLN A 183 46.81 7.20 2.02
N ALA A 184 47.50 7.06 3.15
CA ALA A 184 46.88 6.76 4.44
C ALA A 184 45.94 7.89 4.88
N THR A 185 46.31 9.16 4.68
CA THR A 185 45.47 10.32 5.01
C THR A 185 44.19 10.33 4.14
N VAL A 186 44.35 10.09 2.84
CA VAL A 186 43.19 10.03 1.89
C VAL A 186 42.29 8.88 2.26
N ALA A 187 42.83 7.69 2.56
CA ALA A 187 42.06 6.51 2.93
C ALA A 187 41.29 6.74 4.26
N GLU A 188 41.91 7.38 5.25
CA GLU A 188 41.25 7.71 6.51
C GLU A 188 40.09 8.71 6.29
N GLN A 189 40.31 9.77 5.48
CA GLN A 189 39.25 10.72 5.15
C GLN A 189 38.08 10.03 4.41
N ALA A 190 38.37 9.14 3.46
CA ALA A 190 37.36 8.37 2.76
C ALA A 190 36.56 7.46 3.71
N ALA A 191 37.24 6.82 4.67
CA ALA A 191 36.58 6.00 5.70
C ALA A 191 35.64 6.83 6.58
N GLN A 192 36.10 8.01 7.04
CA GLN A 192 35.27 8.92 7.85
C GLN A 192 34.05 9.41 7.07
N GLN A 193 34.20 9.77 5.81
CA GLN A 193 33.08 10.17 4.94
C GLN A 193 32.07 9.03 4.74
N ALA A 194 32.54 7.83 4.44
CA ALA A 194 31.68 6.66 4.25
C ALA A 194 30.89 6.28 5.53
N VAL A 195 31.55 6.38 6.70
CA VAL A 195 30.86 6.18 8.00
C VAL A 195 29.80 7.26 8.23
N GLY A 196 30.11 8.53 7.95
CA GLY A 196 29.15 9.64 8.09
C GLY A 196 27.94 9.47 7.17
N GLU A 197 28.14 9.02 5.94
CA GLU A 197 27.07 8.73 5.00
C GLU A 197 26.18 7.59 5.50
N ALA A 198 26.77 6.47 5.94
CA ALA A 198 26.03 5.33 6.49
C ALA A 198 25.18 5.73 7.72
N GLU A 199 25.71 6.54 8.65
CA GLU A 199 24.94 7.00 9.82
C GLU A 199 23.78 7.94 9.43
N THR A 200 23.95 8.77 8.40
CA THR A 200 22.87 9.61 7.87
C THR A 200 21.75 8.74 7.28
N LEU A 201 22.09 7.80 6.40
CA LEU A 201 21.14 6.89 5.77
C LEU A 201 20.40 6.02 6.80
N LYS A 202 21.10 5.57 7.86
CA LYS A 202 20.50 4.84 8.97
C LYS A 202 19.43 5.66 9.71
N THR A 203 19.72 6.94 9.95
CA THR A 203 18.76 7.84 10.60
C THR A 203 17.54 8.07 9.72
N GLU A 204 17.73 8.33 8.43
CA GLU A 204 16.65 8.50 7.46
C GLU A 204 15.79 7.23 7.34
N ALA A 205 16.41 6.05 7.28
CA ALA A 205 15.69 4.79 7.25
C ALA A 205 14.83 4.59 8.52
N ALA A 206 15.36 4.93 9.70
CA ALA A 206 14.62 4.82 10.96
C ALA A 206 13.41 5.78 11.01
N GLU A 207 13.54 7.00 10.50
CA GLU A 207 12.43 7.96 10.41
C GLU A 207 11.35 7.49 9.42
N LEU A 208 11.74 6.99 8.25
CA LEU A 208 10.82 6.42 7.27
C LEU A 208 10.09 5.20 7.82
N LEU A 209 10.80 4.31 8.53
CA LEU A 209 10.17 3.16 9.18
C LEU A 209 9.11 3.60 10.20
N ALA A 210 9.43 4.58 11.05
CA ALA A 210 8.48 5.09 12.04
C ALA A 210 7.23 5.69 11.35
N ALA A 211 7.41 6.45 10.27
CA ALA A 211 6.31 7.01 9.50
C ALA A 211 5.46 5.92 8.84
N ALA A 212 6.09 4.91 8.23
CA ALA A 212 5.42 3.79 7.58
C ALA A 212 4.58 2.96 8.59
N GLN A 213 5.12 2.71 9.78
CA GLN A 213 4.39 2.02 10.86
C GLN A 213 3.14 2.77 11.30
N VAL A 214 3.22 4.10 11.46
CA VAL A 214 2.06 4.92 11.81
C VAL A 214 0.98 4.83 10.73
N GLN A 215 1.35 4.89 9.47
CA GLN A 215 0.41 4.78 8.35
C GLN A 215 -0.24 3.39 8.29
N GLU A 216 0.54 2.33 8.45
CA GLU A 216 0.02 0.96 8.45
C GLU A 216 -0.95 0.69 9.60
N VAL A 217 -0.63 1.12 10.82
CA VAL A 217 -1.53 1.01 11.97
C VAL A 217 -2.82 1.80 11.74
N ALA A 218 -2.71 3.00 11.17
CA ALA A 218 -3.89 3.82 10.84
C ALA A 218 -4.76 3.14 9.77
N ALA A 219 -4.18 2.59 8.71
CA ALA A 219 -4.90 1.88 7.66
C ALA A 219 -5.64 0.65 8.21
N ARG A 220 -5.00 -0.15 9.07
CA ARG A 220 -5.65 -1.29 9.74
C ARG A 220 -6.80 -0.85 10.65
N GLY A 221 -6.60 0.24 11.41
CA GLY A 221 -7.65 0.80 12.26
C GLY A 221 -8.88 1.26 11.46
N GLN A 222 -8.67 1.92 10.33
CA GLN A 222 -9.74 2.34 9.43
C GLN A 222 -10.46 1.13 8.83
N ALA A 223 -9.73 0.10 8.39
CA ALA A 223 -10.32 -1.12 7.86
C ALA A 223 -11.19 -1.86 8.89
N ALA A 224 -10.73 -1.96 10.14
CA ALA A 224 -11.49 -2.56 11.23
C ALA A 224 -12.76 -1.77 11.56
N ALA A 225 -12.67 -0.43 11.59
CA ALA A 225 -13.84 0.44 11.80
C ALA A 225 -14.88 0.28 10.68
N LEU A 226 -14.43 0.20 9.43
CA LEU A 226 -15.30 -0.02 8.28
C LEU A 226 -16.01 -1.38 8.37
N ALA A 227 -15.29 -2.45 8.72
CA ALA A 227 -15.89 -3.78 8.90
C ALA A 227 -16.99 -3.78 9.97
N THR A 228 -16.79 -3.05 11.08
CA THR A 228 -17.81 -2.89 12.12
C THR A 228 -19.04 -2.17 11.59
N GLN A 229 -18.85 -1.06 10.88
CA GLN A 229 -19.95 -0.30 10.28
C GLN A 229 -20.75 -1.14 9.26
N GLN A 230 -20.08 -1.98 8.45
CA GLN A 230 -20.75 -2.87 7.51
C GLN A 230 -21.70 -3.84 8.23
N VAL A 231 -21.25 -4.45 9.33
CA VAL A 231 -22.08 -5.36 10.12
C VAL A 231 -23.29 -4.64 10.71
N GLU A 232 -23.12 -3.43 11.24
CA GLU A 232 -24.21 -2.63 11.79
C GLU A 232 -25.27 -2.32 10.72
N VAL A 233 -24.84 -1.89 9.53
CA VAL A 233 -25.73 -1.59 8.39
C VAL A 233 -26.50 -2.82 7.92
N GLU A 234 -25.82 -3.97 7.81
CA GLU A 234 -26.47 -5.23 7.43
C GLU A 234 -27.55 -5.62 8.46
N GLN A 235 -27.31 -5.44 9.74
CA GLN A 235 -28.29 -5.70 10.79
C GLN A 235 -29.49 -4.76 10.69
N GLU A 236 -29.28 -3.44 10.48
CA GLU A 236 -30.34 -2.47 10.29
C GLU A 236 -31.19 -2.78 9.05
N LEU A 237 -30.56 -3.18 7.94
CA LEU A 237 -31.24 -3.58 6.72
C LEU A 237 -32.13 -4.81 6.94
N VAL A 238 -31.62 -5.85 7.62
CA VAL A 238 -32.40 -7.04 7.95
C VAL A 238 -33.60 -6.70 8.84
N GLN A 239 -33.44 -5.85 9.85
CA GLN A 239 -34.51 -5.40 10.72
C GLN A 239 -35.58 -4.60 9.94
N ALA A 240 -35.18 -3.70 9.07
CA ALA A 240 -36.09 -2.92 8.23
C ALA A 240 -36.90 -3.82 7.28
N GLN A 241 -36.25 -4.82 6.68
CA GLN A 241 -36.93 -5.81 5.84
C GLN A 241 -37.93 -6.66 6.63
N GLN A 242 -37.58 -7.15 7.81
CA GLN A 242 -38.48 -7.94 8.66
C GLN A 242 -39.71 -7.13 9.07
N THR A 243 -39.55 -5.86 9.42
CA THR A 243 -40.65 -4.95 9.76
C THR A 243 -41.58 -4.77 8.56
N LEU A 244 -41.04 -4.56 7.39
CA LEU A 244 -41.82 -4.41 6.15
C LEU A 244 -42.65 -5.66 5.83
N PHE A 245 -42.03 -6.85 5.84
CA PHE A 245 -42.72 -8.11 5.61
C PHE A 245 -43.84 -8.36 6.62
N GLY A 246 -43.60 -8.01 7.90
CA GLY A 246 -44.61 -8.14 8.95
C GLY A 246 -45.83 -7.25 8.71
N LEU A 247 -45.62 -6.01 8.26
CA LEU A 247 -46.72 -5.06 7.95
C LEU A 247 -47.49 -5.46 6.69
N GLU A 248 -46.79 -5.88 5.64
CA GLU A 248 -47.44 -6.36 4.39
C GLU A 248 -48.27 -7.62 4.64
N GLY A 249 -47.74 -8.59 5.42
CA GLY A 249 -48.48 -9.79 5.80
C GLY A 249 -49.70 -9.49 6.67
N ALA A 250 -49.60 -8.55 7.62
CA ALA A 250 -50.72 -8.11 8.44
C ALA A 250 -51.83 -7.45 7.60
N ARG A 251 -51.47 -6.63 6.63
CA ARG A 251 -52.41 -6.01 5.66
C ARG A 251 -53.13 -7.05 4.84
N GLN A 252 -52.43 -8.00 4.22
CA GLN A 252 -52.98 -9.04 3.38
C GLN A 252 -53.97 -9.88 4.21
N ALA A 253 -53.61 -10.29 5.44
CA ALA A 253 -54.52 -10.99 6.32
C ALA A 253 -55.75 -10.19 6.72
N ALA A 254 -55.66 -8.85 6.87
CA ALA A 254 -56.81 -7.99 7.13
C ALA A 254 -57.71 -7.85 5.92
N GLU A 255 -57.18 -7.74 4.71
CA GLU A 255 -57.95 -7.67 3.46
C GLU A 255 -58.72 -8.99 3.19
N GLU A 256 -58.07 -10.14 3.44
CA GLU A 256 -58.73 -11.47 3.35
C GLU A 256 -59.87 -11.62 4.35
N ARG A 257 -59.69 -11.21 5.60
CA ARG A 257 -60.77 -11.20 6.62
C ARG A 257 -61.90 -10.29 6.24
N ALA A 258 -61.62 -9.07 5.76
CA ALA A 258 -62.67 -8.15 5.29
C ALA A 258 -63.41 -8.68 4.05
N ALA A 259 -62.73 -9.39 3.16
CA ALA A 259 -63.37 -10.05 2.02
C ALA A 259 -64.29 -11.21 2.47
N ALA A 260 -63.80 -12.05 3.40
CA ALA A 260 -64.61 -13.12 4.00
C ALA A 260 -65.84 -12.62 4.76
N GLN A 261 -65.69 -11.52 5.52
CA GLN A 261 -66.84 -10.89 6.19
C GLN A 261 -67.87 -10.32 5.22
N ARG A 262 -67.43 -9.69 4.12
CA ARG A 262 -68.32 -9.21 3.06
C ARG A 262 -69.07 -10.37 2.35
N ALA A 263 -68.43 -11.52 2.15
CA ALA A 263 -69.00 -12.71 1.58
C ALA A 263 -69.97 -13.42 2.54
N ALA A 264 -69.81 -13.29 3.85
CA ALA A 264 -70.64 -13.88 4.88
C ALA A 264 -71.82 -12.98 5.30
N ALA A 265 -71.85 -11.73 4.87
CA ALA A 265 -72.98 -10.81 5.16
C ALA A 265 -74.24 -11.34 4.47
N PRO A 266 -75.39 -11.54 5.19
CA PRO A 266 -76.61 -11.99 4.56
C PRO A 266 -77.07 -10.96 3.53
N ALA A 267 -77.55 -11.44 2.37
CA ALA A 267 -78.14 -10.61 1.32
C ALA A 267 -79.23 -9.74 1.90
N PRO A 268 -79.31 -8.46 1.56
CA PRO A 268 -80.37 -7.57 2.06
C PRO A 268 -81.71 -8.17 1.65
N SER A 269 -82.62 -8.44 2.64
CA SER A 269 -83.94 -8.91 2.42
C SER A 269 -84.68 -7.93 1.53
N PRO A 270 -85.48 -8.42 0.54
CA PRO A 270 -86.22 -7.50 -0.32
C PRO A 270 -87.24 -6.75 0.48
N SER A 271 -87.21 -5.41 0.45
CA SER A 271 -88.21 -4.52 1.02
C SER A 271 -89.62 -4.80 0.41
N PRO A 272 -90.67 -4.84 1.21
CA PRO A 272 -92.01 -5.06 0.71
C PRO A 272 -92.48 -3.96 -0.25
N ALA A 273 -93.03 -4.35 -1.37
CA ALA A 273 -93.55 -3.45 -2.41
C ALA A 273 -94.68 -2.52 -1.85
N ALA A 274 -94.56 -1.26 -1.98
CA ALA A 274 -95.63 -0.31 -1.78
C ALA A 274 -96.53 -0.24 -2.99
N PRO A 275 -97.85 -0.07 -2.81
CA PRO A 275 -98.84 -0.18 -3.92
C PRO A 275 -98.73 1.01 -4.87
N SER A 276 -98.90 0.74 -6.15
CA SER A 276 -98.96 1.71 -7.25
C SER A 276 -100.23 2.57 -7.19
N PRO A 277 -100.14 3.89 -7.36
CA PRO A 277 -101.27 4.69 -7.82
C PRO A 277 -101.22 4.92 -9.33
N SER A 278 -102.36 4.77 -9.95
CA SER A 278 -102.69 4.90 -11.35
C SER A 278 -102.46 6.25 -11.99
N SER A 279 -102.03 6.22 -13.23
CA SER A 279 -102.26 7.10 -14.36
C SER A 279 -102.49 8.59 -14.16
N GLY A 280 -101.59 9.37 -14.78
CA GLY A 280 -101.79 10.78 -15.05
C GLY A 280 -100.73 11.33 -16.01
N SER A 281 -101.15 11.51 -17.22
CA SER A 281 -100.70 12.27 -18.38
C SER A 281 -99.44 13.14 -18.29
N GLY A 282 -98.53 12.91 -19.14
CA GLY A 282 -97.86 13.83 -20.02
C GLY A 282 -96.99 14.96 -19.33
N ARG A 283 -95.70 14.73 -19.51
CA ARG A 283 -94.85 15.86 -19.84
C ARG A 283 -93.47 15.34 -20.35
N SER A 284 -93.04 16.07 -21.37
CA SER A 284 -91.82 15.95 -22.11
C SER A 284 -90.58 15.65 -21.25
N ALA A 285 -89.77 14.74 -21.71
CA ALA A 285 -88.46 14.46 -21.16
C ALA A 285 -87.54 15.71 -21.21
N PRO A 286 -86.81 16.02 -20.15
CA PRO A 286 -85.73 16.99 -20.21
C PRO A 286 -84.55 16.39 -20.99
N ALA A 287 -83.88 17.24 -21.77
CA ALA A 287 -82.68 16.92 -22.52
C ALA A 287 -81.56 16.41 -21.61
N PRO A 288 -80.70 15.47 -22.12
CA PRO A 288 -79.60 14.95 -21.36
C PRO A 288 -78.61 16.05 -20.99
N ALA A 289 -78.15 16.06 -19.73
CA ALA A 289 -77.14 16.98 -19.23
C ALA A 289 -75.85 16.82 -20.05
N PRO A 290 -75.13 17.94 -20.30
CA PRO A 290 -73.85 17.88 -21.02
C PRO A 290 -72.85 17.00 -20.29
N ALA A 291 -72.09 16.22 -21.04
CA ALA A 291 -71.00 15.42 -20.52
C ALA A 291 -69.98 16.27 -19.77
N PRO A 292 -69.40 15.78 -18.67
CA PRO A 292 -68.39 16.54 -17.96
C PRO A 292 -67.19 16.85 -18.89
N ALA A 293 -66.66 18.07 -18.83
CA ALA A 293 -65.50 18.51 -19.59
C ALA A 293 -64.28 17.59 -19.30
N PRO A 294 -63.48 17.28 -20.31
CA PRO A 294 -62.27 16.49 -20.09
C PRO A 294 -61.39 17.18 -19.07
N ALA A 295 -60.84 16.38 -18.15
CA ALA A 295 -59.87 16.85 -17.15
C ALA A 295 -58.70 17.54 -17.86
N PRO A 296 -58.17 18.65 -17.31
CA PRO A 296 -56.99 19.29 -17.89
C PRO A 296 -55.81 18.31 -18.00
N ALA A 297 -55.14 18.36 -19.13
CA ALA A 297 -53.93 17.55 -19.36
C ALA A 297 -52.92 17.79 -18.23
N PRO A 298 -52.25 16.76 -17.75
CA PRO A 298 -51.21 16.94 -16.73
C PRO A 298 -50.16 17.94 -17.25
N ALA A 299 -49.74 18.84 -16.36
CA ALA A 299 -48.66 19.79 -16.66
C ALA A 299 -47.41 19.06 -17.15
N PRO A 300 -46.68 19.60 -18.13
CA PRO A 300 -45.43 18.98 -18.57
C PRO A 300 -44.50 18.82 -17.37
N ALA A 301 -43.89 17.64 -17.27
CA ALA A 301 -42.89 17.31 -16.26
C ALA A 301 -41.77 18.39 -16.29
N PRO A 302 -41.29 18.86 -15.15
CA PRO A 302 -40.17 19.81 -15.12
C PRO A 302 -38.99 19.21 -15.88
N ALA A 303 -38.33 20.04 -16.70
CA ALA A 303 -37.15 19.67 -17.44
C ALA A 303 -36.09 19.05 -16.49
N PRO A 304 -35.40 17.97 -16.88
CA PRO A 304 -34.37 17.38 -16.03
C PRO A 304 -33.32 18.44 -15.69
N VAL A 305 -33.10 18.62 -14.39
CA VAL A 305 -32.01 19.45 -13.89
C VAL A 305 -30.70 18.89 -14.46
N PRO A 306 -29.79 19.68 -15.03
CA PRO A 306 -28.55 19.16 -15.52
C PRO A 306 -27.80 18.47 -14.38
N VAL A 307 -27.63 17.14 -14.51
CA VAL A 307 -26.82 16.33 -13.61
C VAL A 307 -25.39 16.88 -13.74
N PRO A 308 -24.67 17.19 -12.64
CA PRO A 308 -23.27 17.55 -12.73
C PRO A 308 -22.54 16.46 -13.52
N VAL A 309 -21.96 16.83 -14.64
CA VAL A 309 -21.13 15.93 -15.43
C VAL A 309 -19.97 15.52 -14.54
N ALA A 310 -19.92 14.24 -14.19
CA ALA A 310 -18.76 13.68 -13.47
C ALA A 310 -17.48 14.08 -14.20
N PRO A 311 -16.41 14.45 -13.50
CA PRO A 311 -15.14 14.76 -14.14
C PRO A 311 -14.77 13.61 -15.09
N ARG A 312 -14.47 13.98 -16.33
CA ARG A 312 -14.02 13.02 -17.33
C ARG A 312 -12.84 12.25 -16.75
N PRO A 313 -12.83 10.91 -16.75
CA PRO A 313 -11.67 10.12 -16.31
C PRO A 313 -10.41 10.66 -17.01
N ALA A 314 -9.33 10.80 -16.25
CA ALA A 314 -8.04 11.15 -16.84
C ALA A 314 -7.71 10.17 -17.98
N PRO A 315 -7.05 10.62 -19.06
CA PRO A 315 -6.65 9.74 -20.15
C PRO A 315 -5.85 8.56 -19.55
N ALA A 316 -6.18 7.33 -19.99
CA ALA A 316 -5.39 6.17 -19.63
C ALA A 316 -3.91 6.43 -19.96
N PRO A 317 -2.95 6.01 -19.11
CA PRO A 317 -1.53 6.11 -19.41
C PRO A 317 -1.24 5.53 -20.80
N ALA A 318 -0.31 6.16 -21.53
CA ALA A 318 0.11 5.68 -22.83
C ALA A 318 0.56 4.21 -22.73
N PRO A 319 0.28 3.36 -23.74
CA PRO A 319 0.70 1.96 -23.71
C PRO A 319 2.22 1.88 -23.53
N VAL A 320 2.67 1.11 -22.53
CA VAL A 320 4.10 0.80 -22.34
C VAL A 320 4.54 -0.06 -23.54
N PRO A 321 5.63 0.29 -24.24
CA PRO A 321 6.10 -0.51 -25.37
C PRO A 321 6.53 -1.90 -24.91
N ASN A 322 6.29 -2.91 -25.76
CA ASN A 322 6.74 -4.28 -25.50
C ASN A 322 8.19 -4.44 -25.98
N ASN A 323 9.14 -4.34 -25.06
CA ASN A 323 10.57 -4.51 -25.32
C ASN A 323 11.12 -5.87 -24.89
N ALA A 324 10.26 -6.70 -24.27
CA ALA A 324 10.66 -8.00 -23.74
C ALA A 324 10.73 -9.07 -24.83
N GLY A 325 11.74 -9.96 -24.74
CA GLY A 325 11.85 -11.17 -25.54
C GLY A 325 10.87 -12.28 -25.11
N ALA A 326 11.07 -13.50 -25.64
CA ALA A 326 10.29 -14.66 -25.24
C ALA A 326 10.68 -15.13 -23.84
N PRO A 327 9.72 -15.55 -22.97
CA PRO A 327 10.03 -16.01 -21.62
C PRO A 327 10.74 -17.38 -21.63
N SER A 328 11.65 -17.63 -20.67
CA SER A 328 12.20 -18.94 -20.41
C SER A 328 11.15 -19.85 -19.76
N GLY A 329 10.61 -20.82 -20.50
CA GLY A 329 9.52 -21.67 -20.05
C GLY A 329 9.82 -22.45 -18.76
N SER A 330 11.05 -22.94 -18.57
CA SER A 330 11.45 -23.69 -17.36
C SER A 330 11.53 -22.78 -16.13
N ALA A 331 12.14 -21.59 -16.26
CA ALA A 331 12.24 -20.63 -15.16
C ALA A 331 10.85 -20.12 -14.74
N VAL A 332 9.99 -19.83 -15.72
CA VAL A 332 8.60 -19.41 -15.47
C VAL A 332 7.83 -20.48 -14.70
N GLN A 333 7.91 -21.75 -15.14
CA GLN A 333 7.23 -22.87 -14.47
C GLN A 333 7.72 -23.03 -13.02
N THR A 334 9.03 -22.95 -12.80
CA THR A 334 9.63 -23.04 -11.45
C THR A 334 9.13 -21.90 -10.56
N ALA A 335 9.17 -20.64 -11.03
CA ALA A 335 8.73 -19.48 -10.27
C ALA A 335 7.25 -19.57 -9.90
N ILE A 336 6.40 -19.91 -10.87
CA ILE A 336 4.94 -20.05 -10.63
C ILE A 336 4.64 -21.21 -9.68
N ALA A 337 5.31 -22.36 -9.84
CA ALA A 337 5.15 -23.48 -8.94
C ALA A 337 5.55 -23.12 -7.50
N ALA A 338 6.69 -22.46 -7.33
CA ALA A 338 7.16 -21.99 -6.04
C ALA A 338 6.17 -21.03 -5.37
N ALA A 339 5.69 -20.01 -6.09
CA ALA A 339 4.69 -19.09 -5.56
C ALA A 339 3.39 -19.81 -5.16
N LYS A 340 2.92 -20.77 -5.96
CA LYS A 340 1.70 -21.54 -5.67
C LYS A 340 1.79 -22.38 -4.40
N THR A 341 2.97 -22.84 -4.01
CA THR A 341 3.15 -23.56 -2.74
C THR A 341 2.94 -22.68 -1.51
N GLN A 342 2.97 -21.36 -1.68
CA GLN A 342 2.85 -20.39 -0.60
C GLN A 342 1.41 -19.89 -0.39
N GLN A 343 0.43 -20.38 -1.17
CA GLN A 343 -0.98 -19.97 -1.03
C GLN A 343 -1.50 -20.27 0.38
N GLY A 344 -2.24 -19.30 0.92
CA GLY A 344 -2.81 -19.37 2.27
C GLY A 344 -1.89 -18.84 3.37
N LEU A 345 -0.60 -18.58 3.10
CA LEU A 345 0.25 -17.89 4.05
C LEU A 345 -0.21 -16.44 4.23
N PRO A 346 -0.18 -15.91 5.46
CA PRO A 346 -0.57 -14.53 5.72
C PRO A 346 0.29 -13.53 4.95
N TYR A 347 -0.31 -12.40 4.60
CA TYR A 347 0.48 -11.21 4.29
C TYR A 347 1.26 -10.80 5.53
N SER A 348 2.55 -10.52 5.36
CA SER A 348 3.45 -10.07 6.42
C SER A 348 4.16 -8.81 5.94
N TRP A 349 3.86 -7.68 6.53
CA TRP A 349 4.36 -6.37 6.09
C TRP A 349 5.89 -6.29 6.20
N GLY A 350 6.60 -6.10 5.07
CA GLY A 350 8.06 -6.19 4.97
C GLY A 350 8.61 -7.60 5.24
N GLY A 351 7.79 -8.65 5.04
CA GLY A 351 8.16 -10.04 5.26
C GLY A 351 8.41 -10.82 3.98
N GLY A 352 9.19 -11.88 4.09
CA GLY A 352 9.58 -12.73 2.98
C GLY A 352 10.84 -12.26 2.26
N GLY A 353 11.28 -13.01 1.27
CA GLY A 353 12.45 -12.72 0.46
C GLY A 353 12.98 -13.98 -0.24
N SER A 354 14.16 -13.92 -0.85
CA SER A 354 14.72 -14.99 -1.68
C SER A 354 14.79 -16.36 -1.02
N ARG A 355 14.89 -16.43 0.32
CA ARG A 355 14.97 -17.68 1.08
C ARG A 355 13.62 -18.28 1.46
N GLY A 356 12.54 -17.53 1.37
CA GLY A 356 11.20 -17.95 1.76
C GLY A 356 10.46 -16.94 2.62
N PRO A 357 9.38 -17.38 3.29
CA PRO A 357 8.62 -16.52 4.20
C PRO A 357 9.48 -16.10 5.40
N SER A 358 9.18 -14.95 5.98
CA SER A 358 9.81 -14.45 7.20
C SER A 358 8.81 -13.73 8.08
N TYR A 359 9.23 -13.42 9.31
CA TYR A 359 8.51 -12.40 10.09
C TYR A 359 8.70 -11.05 9.44
N GLY A 360 7.64 -10.26 9.45
CA GLY A 360 7.66 -8.89 8.97
C GLY A 360 8.37 -7.92 9.91
N ILE A 361 8.38 -6.66 9.52
CA ILE A 361 8.79 -5.56 10.38
C ILE A 361 7.58 -5.05 11.20
N PRO A 362 7.77 -4.26 12.28
CA PRO A 362 6.64 -3.73 13.03
C PRO A 362 5.61 -3.04 12.13
N PRO A 363 4.30 -3.38 12.26
CA PRO A 363 3.67 -4.12 13.35
C PRO A 363 3.65 -5.65 13.20
N ASP A 364 4.20 -6.24 12.14
CA ASP A 364 4.05 -7.66 11.79
C ASP A 364 5.19 -8.57 12.25
N THR A 365 5.93 -8.18 13.29
CA THR A 365 7.06 -8.96 13.85
C THR A 365 6.67 -10.37 14.36
N HIS A 366 5.39 -10.67 14.40
CA HIS A 366 4.83 -11.96 14.84
C HIS A 366 4.08 -12.69 13.70
N ILE A 367 3.96 -12.10 12.52
CA ILE A 367 3.30 -12.69 11.36
C ILE A 367 4.36 -13.31 10.45
N TRP A 368 4.30 -14.63 10.26
CA TRP A 368 5.18 -15.36 9.35
C TRP A 368 4.52 -15.47 7.98
N GLY A 369 5.11 -14.83 6.96
CA GLY A 369 4.51 -14.78 5.64
C GLY A 369 5.34 -14.02 4.62
N PHE A 370 4.65 -13.40 3.68
CA PHE A 370 5.23 -12.60 2.61
C PHE A 370 4.50 -11.27 2.46
N ASP A 371 5.23 -10.21 2.09
CA ASP A 371 4.63 -9.09 1.38
C ASP A 371 4.62 -9.36 -0.14
N CYS A 372 4.17 -8.38 -0.93
CA CYS A 372 4.02 -8.54 -2.38
C CYS A 372 5.36 -8.80 -3.09
N SER A 373 6.38 -8.04 -2.74
CA SER A 373 7.73 -8.12 -3.33
C SER A 373 8.51 -9.33 -2.84
N GLY A 374 8.40 -9.67 -1.56
CA GLY A 374 9.03 -10.84 -0.98
C GLY A 374 8.53 -12.15 -1.59
N LEU A 375 7.22 -12.25 -1.91
CA LEU A 375 6.66 -13.41 -2.60
C LEU A 375 7.23 -13.58 -4.01
N THR A 376 7.28 -12.49 -4.78
CA THR A 376 7.81 -12.52 -6.15
C THR A 376 9.31 -12.77 -6.15
N GLU A 377 10.06 -12.19 -5.21
CA GLU A 377 11.48 -12.46 -5.01
C GLU A 377 11.72 -13.94 -4.71
N TYR A 378 10.98 -14.51 -3.75
CA TYR A 378 11.06 -15.94 -3.46
C TYR A 378 10.83 -16.79 -4.71
N ALA A 379 9.75 -16.50 -5.44
CA ALA A 379 9.37 -17.27 -6.61
C ALA A 379 10.52 -17.34 -7.65
N TYR A 380 11.11 -16.20 -7.96
CA TYR A 380 12.19 -16.12 -8.94
C TYR A 380 13.53 -16.61 -8.41
N ALA A 381 13.80 -16.47 -7.12
CA ALA A 381 14.99 -17.05 -6.49
C ALA A 381 15.02 -18.58 -6.63
N GLN A 382 13.85 -19.26 -6.58
CA GLN A 382 13.77 -20.71 -6.83
C GLN A 382 14.11 -21.07 -8.28
N ALA A 383 13.96 -20.14 -9.22
CA ALA A 383 14.39 -20.29 -10.61
C ALA A 383 15.83 -19.79 -10.84
N GLY A 384 16.56 -19.41 -9.79
CA GLY A 384 17.94 -18.91 -9.87
C GLY A 384 18.05 -17.49 -10.39
N ILE A 385 16.96 -16.72 -10.40
CA ILE A 385 16.90 -15.35 -10.90
C ILE A 385 16.74 -14.37 -9.75
N ALA A 386 17.74 -13.53 -9.52
CA ALA A 386 17.67 -12.44 -8.56
C ALA A 386 16.91 -11.25 -9.19
N ILE A 387 15.74 -10.93 -8.65
CA ILE A 387 14.90 -9.86 -9.20
C ILE A 387 14.91 -8.55 -8.40
N GLY A 388 15.45 -8.56 -7.18
CA GLY A 388 15.43 -7.44 -6.22
C GLY A 388 14.38 -7.63 -5.12
N GLY A 389 14.64 -7.02 -3.96
CA GLY A 389 13.83 -7.22 -2.75
C GLY A 389 12.55 -6.36 -2.70
N THR A 390 12.50 -5.23 -3.40
CA THR A 390 11.34 -4.32 -3.38
C THR A 390 10.62 -4.31 -4.71
N SER A 391 9.34 -3.95 -4.74
CA SER A 391 8.59 -3.84 -6.00
C SER A 391 9.23 -2.83 -6.96
N ARG A 392 9.76 -1.72 -6.44
CA ARG A 392 10.46 -0.70 -7.23
C ARG A 392 11.79 -1.21 -7.77
N ALA A 393 12.59 -1.91 -6.96
CA ALA A 393 13.84 -2.52 -7.39
C ALA A 393 13.59 -3.58 -8.48
N GLN A 394 12.52 -4.38 -8.34
CA GLN A 394 12.10 -5.36 -9.33
C GLN A 394 11.72 -4.71 -10.66
N TRP A 395 10.97 -3.60 -10.62
CA TRP A 395 10.68 -2.83 -11.81
C TRP A 395 11.94 -2.24 -12.44
N ALA A 396 12.76 -1.53 -11.65
CA ALA A 396 13.95 -0.84 -12.13
C ALA A 396 14.94 -1.80 -12.80
N ARG A 397 15.11 -3.01 -12.22
CA ARG A 397 16.03 -4.02 -12.73
C ARG A 397 15.68 -4.52 -14.13
N PHE A 398 14.41 -4.53 -14.51
CA PHE A 398 13.93 -5.05 -15.79
C PHE A 398 13.15 -4.00 -16.60
N SER A 399 13.38 -2.73 -16.33
CA SER A 399 12.72 -1.62 -17.01
C SER A 399 13.04 -1.54 -18.52
N ASP A 400 14.10 -2.19 -18.96
CA ASP A 400 14.48 -2.43 -20.35
C ASP A 400 13.67 -3.56 -21.03
N ARG A 401 12.94 -4.37 -20.26
CA ARG A 401 12.16 -5.54 -20.72
C ARG A 401 10.67 -5.38 -20.40
N THR A 402 10.14 -4.21 -20.73
CA THR A 402 8.73 -3.89 -20.51
C THR A 402 7.81 -4.71 -21.42
N VAL A 403 6.64 -5.05 -20.88
CA VAL A 403 5.62 -5.84 -21.57
C VAL A 403 4.36 -5.01 -21.77
N GLY A 404 3.87 -4.97 -23.00
CA GLY A 404 2.60 -4.34 -23.32
C GLY A 404 1.41 -5.02 -22.62
N ARG A 405 0.38 -4.26 -22.30
CA ARG A 405 -0.83 -4.75 -21.59
C ARG A 405 -1.47 -5.98 -22.26
N ASN A 406 -1.41 -6.03 -23.59
CA ASN A 406 -2.02 -7.12 -24.38
C ASN A 406 -1.04 -8.28 -24.65
N ASP A 407 0.23 -8.14 -24.25
CA ASP A 407 1.33 -9.08 -24.53
C ASP A 407 1.77 -9.84 -23.28
N LEU A 408 0.99 -9.75 -22.19
CA LEU A 408 1.27 -10.43 -20.93
C LEU A 408 1.34 -11.94 -21.11
N GLN A 409 2.42 -12.54 -20.64
CA GLN A 409 2.64 -13.97 -20.62
C GLN A 409 2.91 -14.47 -19.20
N ALA A 410 2.62 -15.74 -18.95
CA ALA A 410 2.92 -16.34 -17.65
C ALA A 410 4.40 -16.13 -17.32
N GLY A 411 4.70 -15.68 -16.10
CA GLY A 411 6.02 -15.28 -15.63
C GLY A 411 6.28 -13.77 -15.64
N ASP A 412 5.42 -12.95 -16.25
CA ASP A 412 5.60 -11.50 -16.18
C ASP A 412 5.30 -10.99 -14.76
N LEU A 413 6.08 -10.02 -14.31
CA LEU A 413 5.81 -9.25 -13.11
C LEU A 413 4.93 -8.07 -13.49
N VAL A 414 3.82 -7.90 -12.80
CA VAL A 414 2.84 -6.83 -13.03
C VAL A 414 2.85 -5.90 -11.84
N PHE A 415 2.82 -4.60 -12.11
CA PHE A 415 2.99 -3.55 -11.11
C PHE A 415 1.81 -2.58 -11.10
N TRP A 416 1.50 -2.09 -9.90
CA TRP A 416 0.53 -1.03 -9.65
C TRP A 416 1.19 0.12 -8.91
N GLY A 417 0.79 1.35 -9.26
CA GLY A 417 1.35 2.58 -8.72
C GLY A 417 0.31 3.68 -8.61
N SER A 418 0.51 4.63 -7.71
CA SER A 418 -0.38 5.78 -7.51
C SER A 418 -0.18 6.91 -8.52
N GLY A 419 0.79 6.77 -9.44
CA GLY A 419 1.14 7.76 -10.44
C GLY A 419 1.98 7.16 -11.58
N SER A 420 2.60 8.03 -12.39
CA SER A 420 3.40 7.63 -13.56
C SER A 420 4.90 7.49 -13.28
N ASN A 421 5.37 7.90 -12.10
CA ASN A 421 6.76 7.74 -11.69
C ASN A 421 6.95 6.37 -11.02
N TYR A 422 8.10 5.71 -11.27
CA TYR A 422 8.39 4.41 -10.67
C TYR A 422 8.37 4.43 -9.12
N SER A 423 8.70 5.56 -8.51
CA SER A 423 8.60 5.74 -7.05
C SER A 423 7.16 5.68 -6.52
N SER A 424 6.16 5.76 -7.41
CA SER A 424 4.75 5.57 -7.06
C SER A 424 4.30 4.11 -7.01
N ILE A 425 5.17 3.18 -7.46
CA ILE A 425 4.86 1.74 -7.41
C ILE A 425 4.75 1.32 -5.95
N TYR A 426 3.63 0.67 -5.65
CA TYR A 426 3.32 0.19 -4.31
C TYR A 426 3.01 -1.31 -4.25
N HIS A 427 2.76 -1.95 -5.40
CA HIS A 427 2.38 -3.36 -5.44
C HIS A 427 2.96 -4.07 -6.65
N VAL A 428 3.25 -5.36 -6.48
CA VAL A 428 3.70 -6.27 -7.53
C VAL A 428 3.01 -7.62 -7.40
N ALA A 429 2.74 -8.27 -8.52
CA ALA A 429 2.24 -9.64 -8.56
C ALA A 429 2.86 -10.43 -9.72
N LEU A 430 2.91 -11.75 -9.60
CA LEU A 430 3.36 -12.65 -10.64
C LEU A 430 2.19 -13.07 -11.52
N TYR A 431 2.22 -12.72 -12.81
CA TYR A 431 1.20 -13.14 -13.77
C TYR A 431 1.38 -14.62 -14.11
N ILE A 432 0.31 -15.39 -13.96
CA ILE A 432 0.34 -16.86 -14.14
C ILE A 432 -0.39 -17.34 -15.39
N GLY A 433 -0.80 -16.40 -16.27
CA GLY A 433 -1.61 -16.70 -17.45
C GLY A 433 -3.11 -16.72 -17.15
N GLY A 434 -3.92 -16.78 -18.22
CA GLY A 434 -5.38 -16.90 -18.10
C GLY A 434 -6.05 -15.73 -17.37
N ASN A 435 -5.52 -14.53 -17.49
CA ASN A 435 -5.98 -13.33 -16.79
C ASN A 435 -5.95 -13.46 -15.26
N LYS A 436 -4.91 -14.14 -14.73
CA LYS A 436 -4.73 -14.37 -13.29
C LYS A 436 -3.32 -14.00 -12.83
N VAL A 437 -3.25 -13.51 -11.61
CA VAL A 437 -2.01 -13.25 -10.88
C VAL A 437 -1.99 -14.04 -9.57
N ILE A 438 -0.78 -14.39 -9.09
CA ILE A 438 -0.57 -14.83 -7.73
C ILE A 438 0.12 -13.71 -6.96
N GLN A 439 -0.35 -13.41 -5.77
CA GLN A 439 0.06 -12.25 -5.00
C GLN A 439 -0.11 -12.43 -3.48
N ALA A 440 0.66 -11.68 -2.70
CA ALA A 440 0.37 -11.33 -1.32
C ALA A 440 -0.17 -9.89 -1.35
N PRO A 441 -1.50 -9.67 -1.20
CA PRO A 441 -2.10 -8.39 -1.61
C PRO A 441 -1.91 -7.27 -0.59
N GLN A 442 -2.16 -7.52 0.69
CA GLN A 442 -2.17 -6.50 1.74
C GLN A 442 -2.31 -7.11 3.13
N SER A 443 -2.07 -6.30 4.17
CA SER A 443 -2.26 -6.66 5.56
C SER A 443 -3.68 -7.18 5.85
N GLY A 444 -3.76 -8.28 6.59
CA GLY A 444 -5.02 -8.97 6.91
C GLY A 444 -5.48 -9.96 5.83
N ASP A 445 -4.77 -10.08 4.72
CA ASP A 445 -5.05 -11.01 3.63
C ASP A 445 -4.00 -12.15 3.60
N VAL A 446 -4.16 -13.07 2.64
CA VAL A 446 -3.25 -14.20 2.45
C VAL A 446 -2.74 -14.26 1.02
N VAL A 447 -1.63 -14.97 0.79
CA VAL A 447 -1.15 -15.30 -0.54
C VAL A 447 -2.23 -16.06 -1.29
N ARG A 448 -2.65 -15.52 -2.45
CA ARG A 448 -3.75 -16.08 -3.23
C ARG A 448 -3.63 -15.80 -4.73
N ILE A 449 -4.37 -16.58 -5.50
CA ILE A 449 -4.59 -16.31 -6.91
C ILE A 449 -5.81 -15.39 -7.04
N SER A 450 -5.64 -14.30 -7.80
CA SER A 450 -6.68 -13.32 -8.08
C SER A 450 -6.84 -13.11 -9.59
N THR A 451 -7.99 -12.58 -10.00
CA THR A 451 -8.15 -12.11 -11.37
C THR A 451 -7.29 -10.86 -11.58
N MET A 452 -6.59 -10.81 -12.71
CA MET A 452 -5.85 -9.63 -13.14
C MET A 452 -6.78 -8.43 -13.29
N TRP A 453 -6.37 -7.25 -12.83
CA TRP A 453 -7.12 -6.01 -13.01
C TRP A 453 -6.26 -4.92 -13.64
N PHE A 454 -6.92 -4.06 -14.39
CA PHE A 454 -6.32 -2.95 -15.13
C PHE A 454 -7.03 -1.65 -14.74
N GLY A 455 -6.91 -1.28 -13.47
CA GLY A 455 -7.41 -0.01 -12.95
C GLY A 455 -6.62 1.20 -13.43
N SER A 456 -6.97 2.36 -12.91
CA SER A 456 -6.21 3.61 -13.12
C SER A 456 -4.82 3.56 -12.48
N ASP A 457 -4.60 2.60 -11.60
CA ASP A 457 -3.38 2.30 -10.85
C ASP A 457 -2.47 1.27 -11.53
N TYR A 458 -2.87 0.68 -12.66
CA TYR A 458 -2.00 -0.22 -13.43
C TYR A 458 -0.79 0.55 -13.94
N PHE A 459 0.39 0.24 -13.41
CA PHE A 459 1.64 0.91 -13.76
C PHE A 459 2.30 0.31 -15.01
N GLY A 460 2.41 -1.00 -15.08
CA GLY A 460 3.05 -1.71 -16.18
C GLY A 460 3.43 -3.13 -15.84
N ALA A 461 4.17 -3.77 -16.74
CA ALA A 461 4.72 -5.11 -16.53
C ALA A 461 6.13 -5.24 -17.10
N VAL A 462 6.93 -6.16 -16.54
CA VAL A 462 8.25 -6.51 -17.05
C VAL A 462 8.41 -8.04 -17.11
N ARG A 463 9.35 -8.51 -17.95
CA ARG A 463 9.63 -9.94 -18.14
C ARG A 463 11.03 -10.31 -17.65
N PRO A 464 11.19 -10.85 -16.43
CA PRO A 464 12.51 -11.16 -15.87
C PRO A 464 13.27 -12.25 -16.62
N THR A 465 12.57 -13.10 -17.37
CA THR A 465 13.15 -14.27 -18.06
C THR A 465 13.46 -14.05 -19.55
N ALA A 466 13.26 -12.83 -20.06
CA ALA A 466 13.50 -12.50 -21.47
C ALA A 466 14.97 -12.15 -21.74
#